data_8168dc12962bd77ad73dd27d5bdc2325
#
_entry.id   8168dc12962bd77ad73dd27d5bdc2325
#
_cell.length_a   1.000
_cell.length_b   1.000
_cell.length_c   1.000
_cell.angle_alpha   90.00
_cell.angle_beta   90.00
_cell.angle_gamma   90.00
#
_symmetry.space_group_name_H-M   'P 1'
#
loop_
_entity.id
_entity.type
_entity.pdbx_description
1 polymer ?
#
loop_
_entity_poly.entity_id
_entity_poly.type
_entity_poly.pdbx_seq_one_letter_code
_entity_poly.pdbx_strand_id
1 'polypeptide(L)'
;NADIILTGRDLDRRTLYLHEENCIWLLDEEETAEEQRLKAVPEYLWRVAEYIEQAGKWQGTATELLSETGADGVLPHMLTRKIVEHFDTVFAPKGIHYETHRTSQTRLLKFSHSENDADDANDADIDITQLSGWDISKIASQASLASSAKPWRRKYGA
;
A
#
# COMPACT_ATOMS: atom_id res chain seq x y z
N ASN A 1 31.22 21.23 6.04
CA ASN A 1 30.47 20.14 5.46
C ASN A 1 29.46 20.70 4.46
N ALA A 2 29.18 19.96 3.39
CA ALA A 2 28.19 20.31 2.38
C ALA A 2 27.43 19.07 1.89
N ASP A 3 26.15 19.25 1.59
CA ASP A 3 25.30 18.21 1.02
C ASP A 3 24.97 18.59 -0.41
N ILE A 4 25.31 17.74 -1.38
CA ILE A 4 25.00 17.93 -2.79
C ILE A 4 23.95 16.94 -3.22
N ILE A 5 22.80 17.44 -3.69
CA ILE A 5 21.72 16.61 -4.22
C ILE A 5 21.87 16.56 -5.75
N LEU A 6 22.15 15.38 -6.27
CA LEU A 6 22.19 15.09 -7.69
C LEU A 6 20.82 14.65 -8.15
N THR A 7 20.28 15.34 -9.17
CA THR A 7 19.03 14.95 -9.82
C THR A 7 19.18 15.12 -11.32
N GLY A 8 18.77 14.13 -12.09
CA GLY A 8 18.86 14.19 -13.54
C GLY A 8 17.75 13.36 -14.20
N ARG A 9 17.56 13.54 -15.50
CA ARG A 9 16.56 12.79 -16.28
C ARG A 9 16.89 11.30 -16.34
N ASP A 10 18.21 10.99 -16.42
CA ASP A 10 18.72 9.62 -16.58
C ASP A 10 19.61 9.22 -15.38
N LEU A 11 19.54 9.97 -14.28
CA LEU A 11 20.28 9.71 -13.05
C LEU A 11 19.30 9.52 -11.90
N ASP A 12 19.48 8.45 -11.15
CA ASP A 12 18.80 8.28 -9.88
C ASP A 12 19.19 9.37 -8.90
N ARG A 13 18.21 9.86 -8.14
CA ARG A 13 18.48 10.88 -7.13
C ARG A 13 19.45 10.33 -6.10
N ARG A 14 20.56 11.06 -5.90
CA ARG A 14 21.61 10.74 -4.92
C ARG A 14 21.94 11.96 -4.09
N THR A 15 22.33 11.75 -2.85
CA THR A 15 22.85 12.79 -1.97
C THR A 15 24.29 12.45 -1.65
N LEU A 16 25.20 13.40 -1.90
CA LEU A 16 26.62 13.29 -1.59
C LEU A 16 26.89 14.15 -0.36
N TYR A 17 27.46 13.55 0.67
CA TYR A 17 27.93 14.24 1.86
C TYR A 17 29.43 14.50 1.75
N LEU A 18 29.82 15.75 1.88
CA LEU A 18 31.19 16.20 1.68
C LEU A 18 31.68 16.97 2.89
N HIS A 19 32.96 16.80 3.21
CA HIS A 19 33.66 17.69 4.13
C HIS A 19 34.84 18.40 3.44
N GLU A 20 35.22 19.54 3.95
CA GLU A 20 36.36 20.30 3.47
C GLU A 20 37.59 20.03 4.33
N GLU A 21 38.65 19.60 3.69
CA GLU A 21 39.98 19.47 4.28
C GLU A 21 41.01 20.12 3.38
N ASN A 22 41.80 21.06 3.93
CA ASN A 22 42.85 21.79 3.19
C ASN A 22 42.37 22.45 1.88
N CYS A 23 41.21 23.07 1.87
CA CYS A 23 40.56 23.69 0.70
C CYS A 23 40.17 22.65 -0.40
N ILE A 24 40.08 21.38 -0.08
CA ILE A 24 39.64 20.32 -0.98
C ILE A 24 38.38 19.68 -0.42
N TRP A 25 37.36 19.48 -1.26
CA TRP A 25 36.16 18.79 -0.90
C TRP A 25 36.38 17.27 -1.06
N LEU A 26 36.22 16.54 0.02
CA LEU A 26 36.31 15.08 0.06
C LEU A 26 34.90 14.48 0.25
N LEU A 27 34.64 13.36 -0.45
CA LEU A 27 33.40 12.64 -0.33
C LEU A 27 33.44 11.75 0.92
N ASP A 28 32.49 11.95 1.84
CA ASP A 28 32.32 11.13 3.03
C ASP A 28 31.39 9.95 2.76
N GLU A 29 30.21 10.24 2.24
CA GLU A 29 29.18 9.26 2.03
C GLU A 29 28.35 9.62 0.78
N GLU A 30 27.94 8.59 0.05
CA GLU A 30 26.98 8.70 -1.03
C GLU A 30 25.73 7.92 -0.64
N GLU A 31 24.56 8.55 -0.72
CA GLU A 31 23.31 7.96 -0.32
C GLU A 31 22.31 7.98 -1.48
N THR A 32 21.77 6.80 -1.80
CA THR A 32 20.74 6.67 -2.82
C THR A 32 19.36 7.08 -2.30
N ALA A 33 18.43 7.38 -3.20
CA ALA A 33 17.05 7.68 -2.81
C ALA A 33 16.36 6.52 -2.08
N GLU A 34 16.76 5.30 -2.37
CA GLU A 34 16.23 4.10 -1.71
C GLU A 34 16.73 3.98 -0.27
N GLU A 35 18.03 4.19 -0.05
CA GLU A 35 18.62 4.21 1.29
C GLU A 35 18.01 5.31 2.16
N GLN A 36 17.78 6.50 1.60
CA GLN A 36 17.09 7.59 2.31
C GLN A 36 15.66 7.21 2.71
N ARG A 37 14.92 6.52 1.82
CA ARG A 37 13.58 6.01 2.14
C ARG A 37 13.61 4.96 3.24
N LEU A 38 14.59 4.04 3.21
CA LEU A 38 14.77 3.02 4.24
C LEU A 38 15.12 3.64 5.61
N LYS A 39 16.04 4.63 5.63
CA LYS A 39 16.41 5.36 6.85
C LYS A 39 15.23 6.17 7.43
N ALA A 40 14.33 6.66 6.57
CA ALA A 40 13.15 7.41 6.99
C ALA A 40 12.04 6.53 7.63
N VAL A 41 12.14 5.20 7.51
CA VAL A 41 11.16 4.27 8.06
C VAL A 41 11.31 4.19 9.58
N PRO A 42 10.25 4.45 10.36
CA PRO A 42 10.29 4.27 11.81
C PRO A 42 10.55 2.81 12.21
N GLU A 43 11.40 2.61 13.20
CA GLU A 43 11.81 1.28 13.67
C GLU A 43 10.63 0.36 14.06
N TYR A 44 9.59 0.93 14.67
CA TYR A 44 8.42 0.14 15.07
C TYR A 44 7.68 -0.51 13.88
N LEU A 45 7.78 0.05 12.66
CA LEU A 45 7.16 -0.58 11.48
C LEU A 45 7.85 -1.87 11.08
N TRP A 46 9.16 -1.96 11.25
CA TRP A 46 9.91 -3.19 11.01
C TRP A 46 9.48 -4.29 11.98
N ARG A 47 9.28 -3.95 13.26
CA ARG A 47 8.75 -4.89 14.27
C ARG A 47 7.33 -5.35 13.94
N VAL A 48 6.48 -4.43 13.49
CA VAL A 48 5.13 -4.76 13.04
C VAL A 48 5.16 -5.71 11.84
N ALA A 49 6.00 -5.43 10.85
CA ALA A 49 6.12 -6.28 9.66
C ALA A 49 6.64 -7.69 10.00
N GLU A 50 7.64 -7.79 10.87
CA GLU A 50 8.19 -9.06 11.34
C GLU A 50 7.14 -9.88 12.11
N TYR A 51 6.38 -9.21 12.99
CA TYR A 51 5.28 -9.86 13.71
C TYR A 51 4.23 -10.44 12.76
N ILE A 52 3.80 -9.67 11.75
CA ILE A 52 2.82 -10.12 10.77
C ILE A 52 3.36 -11.26 9.90
N GLU A 53 4.63 -11.19 9.50
CA GLU A 53 5.31 -12.24 8.73
C GLU A 53 5.31 -13.55 9.50
N GLN A 54 5.60 -13.54 10.81
CA GLN A 54 5.57 -14.71 11.68
C GLN A 54 4.15 -15.23 11.91
N ALA A 55 3.15 -14.33 12.01
CA ALA A 55 1.76 -14.70 12.20
C ALA A 55 1.09 -15.26 10.93
N GLY A 56 1.61 -14.93 9.75
CA GLY A 56 1.07 -15.29 8.43
C GLY A 56 -0.22 -14.56 8.07
N LYS A 57 -1.24 -14.64 8.92
CA LYS A 57 -2.52 -13.88 8.78
C LYS A 57 -2.82 -13.19 10.11
N TRP A 58 -3.19 -11.91 10.04
CA TRP A 58 -3.57 -11.14 11.22
C TRP A 58 -4.75 -10.21 10.92
N GLN A 59 -5.67 -10.11 11.86
CA GLN A 59 -6.80 -9.19 11.77
C GLN A 59 -7.14 -8.62 13.14
N GLY A 60 -7.26 -7.32 13.22
CA GLY A 60 -7.61 -6.62 14.46
C GLY A 60 -7.64 -5.11 14.30
N THR A 61 -7.68 -4.40 15.39
CA THR A 61 -7.61 -2.95 15.43
C THR A 61 -6.16 -2.47 15.52
N ALA A 62 -5.92 -1.21 15.13
CA ALA A 62 -4.58 -0.62 15.27
C ALA A 62 -4.09 -0.59 16.73
N THR A 63 -4.99 -0.51 17.71
CA THR A 63 -4.65 -0.54 19.14
C THR A 63 -4.16 -1.92 19.56
N GLU A 64 -4.84 -2.98 19.11
CA GLU A 64 -4.43 -4.36 19.37
C GLU A 64 -3.07 -4.65 18.76
N LEU A 65 -2.85 -4.24 17.50
CA LEU A 65 -1.57 -4.42 16.82
C LEU A 65 -0.40 -3.75 17.55
N LEU A 66 -0.60 -2.52 18.05
CA LEU A 66 0.40 -1.82 18.85
C LEU A 66 0.71 -2.55 20.16
N SER A 67 -0.34 -3.06 20.84
CA SER A 67 -0.19 -3.81 22.08
C SER A 67 0.59 -5.13 21.87
N GLU A 68 0.31 -5.84 20.79
CA GLU A 68 0.95 -7.13 20.47
C GLU A 68 2.40 -6.96 20.01
N THR A 69 2.70 -5.87 19.32
CA THR A 69 4.08 -5.60 18.81
C THR A 69 4.95 -4.81 19.80
N GLY A 70 4.38 -4.39 20.96
CA GLY A 70 5.10 -3.61 21.94
C GLY A 70 5.56 -2.24 21.43
N ALA A 71 4.84 -1.67 20.47
CA ALA A 71 5.15 -0.35 19.92
C ALA A 71 4.56 0.76 20.80
N ASP A 72 5.07 0.87 22.04
CA ASP A 72 4.62 1.84 23.01
C ASP A 72 4.89 3.28 22.55
N GLY A 73 3.94 4.17 22.86
CA GLY A 73 4.07 5.60 22.53
C GLY A 73 3.61 5.99 21.13
N VAL A 74 3.19 5.04 20.30
CA VAL A 74 2.64 5.31 18.96
C VAL A 74 1.11 5.35 19.04
N LEU A 75 0.52 6.41 18.50
CA LEU A 75 -0.94 6.53 18.45
C LEU A 75 -1.53 5.65 17.33
N PRO A 76 -2.68 4.99 17.53
CA PRO A 76 -3.27 4.06 16.55
C PRO A 76 -3.50 4.67 15.17
N HIS A 77 -3.90 5.94 15.10
CA HIS A 77 -4.09 6.64 13.84
C HIS A 77 -2.76 6.93 13.11
N MET A 78 -1.68 7.17 13.87
CA MET A 78 -0.34 7.37 13.33
C MET A 78 0.21 6.07 12.76
N LEU A 79 0.00 4.93 13.45
CA LEU A 79 0.37 3.62 12.94
C LEU A 79 -0.27 3.36 11.57
N THR A 80 -1.60 3.52 11.46
CA THR A 80 -2.32 3.28 10.21
C THR A 80 -1.80 4.15 9.06
N ARG A 81 -1.54 5.43 9.34
CA ARG A 81 -0.98 6.37 8.37
C ARG A 81 0.42 5.94 7.91
N LYS A 82 1.27 5.55 8.86
CA LYS A 82 2.66 5.16 8.59
C LYS A 82 2.75 3.80 7.88
N ILE A 83 1.83 2.88 8.14
CA ILE A 83 1.72 1.63 7.36
C ILE A 83 1.48 1.96 5.88
N VAL A 84 0.50 2.82 5.58
CA VAL A 84 0.20 3.19 4.19
C VAL A 84 1.36 3.96 3.54
N GLU A 85 1.99 4.88 4.28
CA GLU A 85 3.11 5.71 3.79
C GLU A 85 4.35 4.86 3.41
N HIS A 86 4.65 3.81 4.18
CA HIS A 86 5.84 2.98 4.01
C HIS A 86 5.51 1.55 3.53
N PHE A 87 4.30 1.32 3.01
CA PHE A 87 3.86 -0.01 2.61
C PHE A 87 4.78 -0.65 1.60
N ASP A 88 5.08 0.06 0.51
CA ASP A 88 5.92 -0.43 -0.59
C ASP A 88 7.38 -0.68 -0.17
N THR A 89 7.82 -0.03 0.91
CA THR A 89 9.20 -0.15 1.40
C THR A 89 9.37 -1.28 2.40
N VAL A 90 8.36 -1.51 3.25
CA VAL A 90 8.47 -2.41 4.42
C VAL A 90 7.69 -3.72 4.25
N PHE A 91 6.44 -3.62 3.78
CA PHE A 91 5.50 -4.74 3.77
C PHE A 91 5.46 -5.47 2.43
N ALA A 92 5.44 -4.74 1.31
CA ALA A 92 5.38 -5.32 -0.02
C ALA A 92 6.57 -6.25 -0.35
N PRO A 93 7.85 -5.91 0.00
CA PRO A 93 8.98 -6.79 -0.24
C PRO A 93 8.92 -8.12 0.54
N LYS A 94 8.16 -8.13 1.65
CA LYS A 94 7.92 -9.32 2.48
C LYS A 94 6.69 -10.13 2.03
N GLY A 95 6.06 -9.79 0.91
CA GLY A 95 4.84 -10.46 0.42
C GLY A 95 3.61 -10.24 1.31
N ILE A 96 3.60 -9.20 2.13
CA ILE A 96 2.49 -8.90 3.02
C ILE A 96 1.46 -8.05 2.27
N HIS A 97 0.20 -8.51 2.24
CA HIS A 97 -0.93 -7.76 1.72
C HIS A 97 -1.67 -7.07 2.87
N TYR A 98 -2.19 -5.88 2.59
CA TYR A 98 -2.87 -5.04 3.57
C TYR A 98 -4.24 -4.61 3.07
N GLU A 99 -5.26 -4.84 3.89
CA GLU A 99 -6.62 -4.39 3.64
C GLU A 99 -7.18 -3.68 4.87
N THR A 100 -8.02 -2.67 4.66
CA THR A 100 -8.76 -2.04 5.75
C THR A 100 -10.24 -2.27 5.57
N HIS A 101 -10.88 -2.77 6.62
CA HIS A 101 -12.32 -2.91 6.66
C HIS A 101 -12.91 -1.95 7.71
N ARG A 102 -13.87 -1.13 7.30
CA ARG A 102 -14.55 -0.22 8.23
C ARG A 102 -15.92 -0.78 8.56
N THR A 103 -16.13 -1.11 9.83
CA THR A 103 -17.46 -1.36 10.40
C THR A 103 -18.07 -0.05 10.88
N SER A 104 -19.33 -0.07 11.30
CA SER A 104 -20.03 1.11 11.83
C SER A 104 -19.36 1.71 13.07
N GLN A 105 -18.59 0.94 13.82
CA GLN A 105 -17.99 1.36 15.09
C GLN A 105 -16.45 1.37 15.07
N THR A 106 -15.81 0.48 14.30
CA THR A 106 -14.35 0.30 14.33
C THR A 106 -13.76 0.16 12.94
N ARG A 107 -12.48 0.50 12.83
CA ARG A 107 -11.65 0.24 11.65
C ARG A 107 -10.77 -0.96 11.94
N LEU A 108 -10.97 -2.03 11.17
CA LEU A 108 -10.18 -3.25 11.24
C LEU A 108 -9.07 -3.20 10.17
N LEU A 109 -7.90 -3.63 10.57
CA LEU A 109 -6.76 -3.86 9.71
C LEU A 109 -6.67 -5.37 9.46
N LYS A 110 -6.47 -5.78 8.23
CA LYS A 110 -6.27 -7.18 7.85
C LYS A 110 -4.97 -7.28 7.08
N PHE A 111 -4.13 -8.22 7.50
CA PHE A 111 -2.89 -8.55 6.83
C PHE A 111 -2.91 -10.03 6.46
N SER A 112 -2.40 -10.34 5.27
CA SER A 112 -2.18 -11.69 4.79
C SER A 112 -0.82 -11.81 4.11
N HIS A 113 -0.15 -12.94 4.29
CA HIS A 113 1.10 -13.24 3.62
C HIS A 113 0.84 -14.11 2.38
N SER A 114 1.39 -13.77 1.23
CA SER A 114 1.06 -14.41 -0.04
C SER A 114 1.48 -15.89 -0.14
N GLU A 115 2.41 -16.34 0.71
CA GLU A 115 2.82 -17.75 0.72
C GLU A 115 1.73 -18.70 1.27
N ASN A 116 0.74 -18.17 2.00
CA ASN A 116 -0.33 -18.97 2.61
C ASN A 116 -1.68 -18.90 1.86
N ASP A 117 -1.78 -18.15 0.76
CA ASP A 117 -3.05 -18.04 0.02
C ASP A 117 -3.27 -19.18 -1.01
N ALA A 118 -2.37 -20.19 -1.05
CA ALA A 118 -2.53 -21.34 -1.95
C ALA A 118 -3.61 -22.33 -1.50
N ASP A 119 -4.09 -22.26 -0.24
CA ASP A 119 -5.05 -23.24 0.29
C ASP A 119 -6.52 -22.74 0.31
N ASP A 120 -6.80 -21.47 0.04
CA ASP A 120 -8.17 -20.93 0.09
C ASP A 120 -8.86 -20.82 -1.31
N ALA A 121 -8.23 -21.36 -2.36
CA ALA A 121 -8.80 -21.42 -3.72
C ALA A 121 -9.69 -22.64 -3.96
N ASN A 122 -10.14 -23.34 -2.91
CA ASN A 122 -10.93 -24.54 -3.05
C ASN A 122 -12.24 -24.44 -2.27
N ASP A 123 -13.10 -23.51 -2.64
CA ASP A 123 -14.55 -23.68 -2.44
C ASP A 123 -15.37 -22.66 -3.24
N ALA A 124 -15.38 -22.78 -4.55
CA ALA A 124 -16.49 -22.38 -5.39
C ALA A 124 -16.51 -23.27 -6.63
N ASP A 125 -16.78 -24.55 -6.41
CA ASP A 125 -17.33 -25.41 -7.45
C ASP A 125 -18.76 -24.90 -7.74
N ILE A 126 -18.82 -23.76 -8.45
CA ILE A 126 -20.08 -23.29 -9.04
C ILE A 126 -20.38 -24.26 -10.15
N ASP A 127 -21.21 -25.23 -9.87
CA ASP A 127 -21.82 -26.13 -10.84
C ASP A 127 -22.54 -25.31 -11.93
N ILE A 128 -21.81 -25.04 -13.02
CA ILE A 128 -22.29 -24.30 -14.19
C ILE A 128 -23.46 -25.03 -14.89
N THR A 129 -23.76 -26.26 -14.51
CA THR A 129 -24.84 -27.05 -15.11
C THR A 129 -26.25 -26.65 -14.66
N GLN A 130 -26.41 -25.78 -13.67
CA GLN A 130 -27.72 -25.29 -13.25
C GLN A 130 -28.15 -23.94 -13.83
N LEU A 131 -27.36 -23.32 -14.71
CA LEU A 131 -27.71 -22.05 -15.37
C LEU A 131 -28.40 -22.21 -16.75
N SER A 132 -28.99 -23.38 -17.03
CA SER A 132 -29.74 -23.61 -18.27
C SER A 132 -31.15 -22.99 -18.32
N GLY A 133 -31.46 -22.02 -17.48
CA GLY A 133 -32.79 -21.37 -17.39
C GLY A 133 -32.82 -19.86 -17.67
N TRP A 134 -31.71 -19.26 -18.09
CA TRP A 134 -31.71 -17.82 -18.41
C TRP A 134 -31.95 -17.61 -19.90
N ASP A 135 -33.17 -17.17 -20.20
CA ASP A 135 -33.65 -16.83 -21.54
C ASP A 135 -32.96 -15.54 -22.03
N ILE A 136 -31.92 -15.70 -22.84
CA ILE A 136 -31.10 -14.60 -23.43
C ILE A 136 -31.94 -13.63 -24.26
N SER A 137 -33.17 -14.06 -24.69
CA SER A 137 -34.07 -13.22 -25.48
C SER A 137 -34.63 -11.99 -24.75
N LYS A 138 -34.63 -12.01 -23.39
CA LYS A 138 -35.11 -10.89 -22.58
C LYS A 138 -34.08 -9.78 -22.37
N ILE A 139 -32.80 -10.05 -22.55
CA ILE A 139 -31.73 -9.04 -22.37
C ILE A 139 -31.60 -8.14 -23.59
N ALA A 140 -31.89 -8.66 -24.79
CA ALA A 140 -31.78 -7.90 -26.02
C ALA A 140 -32.86 -6.81 -26.19
N SER A 141 -34.02 -6.94 -25.52
CA SER A 141 -35.11 -5.94 -25.60
C SER A 141 -34.97 -4.73 -24.69
N GLN A 142 -34.10 -4.78 -23.67
CA GLN A 142 -33.84 -3.64 -22.76
C GLN A 142 -32.68 -2.76 -23.18
N ALA A 143 -31.80 -3.21 -24.07
CA ALA A 143 -30.66 -2.41 -24.56
C ALA A 143 -31.10 -1.32 -25.59
N SER A 144 -32.31 -1.40 -26.13
CA SER A 144 -32.80 -0.47 -27.18
C SER A 144 -33.41 0.85 -26.63
N LEU A 145 -33.57 0.99 -25.33
CA LEU A 145 -34.21 2.20 -24.74
C LEU A 145 -33.24 3.20 -24.08
N ALA A 146 -31.93 2.93 -24.09
CA ALA A 146 -30.94 3.80 -23.46
C ALA A 146 -30.28 4.84 -24.40
N SER A 147 -30.74 4.98 -25.64
CA SER A 147 -30.14 5.86 -26.66
C SER A 147 -30.76 7.26 -26.76
N SER A 148 -31.38 7.81 -25.71
CA SER A 148 -31.87 9.19 -25.72
C SER A 148 -31.34 10.04 -24.56
N ALA A 149 -30.06 9.98 -24.24
CA ALA A 149 -29.43 10.92 -23.33
C ALA A 149 -28.96 12.16 -24.08
N LYS A 150 -29.57 13.31 -23.77
CA LYS A 150 -29.27 14.63 -24.34
C LYS A 150 -27.83 15.05 -24.04
N PRO A 151 -27.11 15.70 -24.99
CA PRO A 151 -25.75 16.17 -24.76
C PRO A 151 -25.75 17.37 -23.81
N TRP A 152 -24.85 17.34 -22.81
CA TRP A 152 -24.61 18.43 -21.85
C TRP A 152 -24.03 19.65 -22.58
N ARG A 153 -24.81 20.74 -22.69
CA ARG A 153 -24.31 22.06 -23.10
C ARG A 153 -23.51 22.66 -21.94
N ARG A 154 -22.20 22.80 -22.09
CA ARG A 154 -21.41 23.72 -21.25
C ARG A 154 -21.76 25.15 -21.59
N LYS A 155 -22.35 25.88 -20.65
CA LYS A 155 -22.39 27.34 -20.67
C LYS A 155 -21.10 27.87 -20.05
N TYR A 156 -20.22 28.38 -20.88
CA TYR A 156 -19.27 29.41 -20.48
C TYR A 156 -19.70 30.68 -21.20
N GLY A 157 -20.27 31.62 -20.47
CA GLY A 157 -20.51 32.99 -20.90
C GLY A 157 -19.34 33.88 -20.48
N ALA A 158 -19.09 34.82 -21.31
CA ALA A 158 -18.15 35.93 -21.35
C ALA A 158 -17.79 36.56 -20.00
#